data_c5054341e4bd696d45ac5f692cbf25f2
#
_entry.id   c5054341e4bd696d45ac5f692cbf25f2
#
_cell.length_a   1.000
_cell.length_b   1.000
_cell.length_c   1.000
_cell.angle_alpha   90.00
_cell.angle_beta   90.00
_cell.angle_gamma   90.00
#
_symmetry.space_group_name_H-M   'P 1'
#
loop_
_entity.id
_entity.type
_entity.pdbx_description
1 polymer ?
#
loop_
_entity_poly.entity_id
_entity_poly.type
_entity_poly.pdbx_seq_one_letter_code
_entity_poly.pdbx_strand_id
1 'polypeptide(L)'
;MKHYLALLFFILTTFFVNGRALYSKAYGNSDNPAIIFIHGGPSGNSTLFEATTAQPLADKGFYVIVYDRRGEGRSMDSTATFTYREAITDLNEIYQTYHIGKATLIGHSFGGLVATLYTGQYPEKVNSLILAGALFSQQETYNHILRSVRQIYQTRNDTFLLKEVDEVERLDKNTAEYRKGCFDLAGKNDFFDMPTPTILSNKLRQEYKSGKFYTTNIRNNQAPVLFYKNEALNNIDTKPVLKRLRNKGVKLFAVYGQQDRIFSTQQLTDIKRIVDKGNFKIIDNCTHYLFVDQQQAFIENIEKWIK
;
A
#
# COMPACT_ATOMS: atom_id res chain seq x y z
N MET A 1 -17.27 60.17 36.88
CA MET A 1 -17.47 58.73 36.58
C MET A 1 -16.44 58.30 35.58
N LYS A 2 -15.43 57.53 35.98
CA LYS A 2 -14.36 57.04 35.11
C LYS A 2 -14.69 55.62 34.69
N HIS A 3 -14.92 55.40 33.38
CA HIS A 3 -15.14 54.05 32.81
C HIS A 3 -13.81 53.42 32.55
N TYR A 4 -13.53 52.32 33.24
CA TYR A 4 -12.38 51.42 32.93
C TYR A 4 -12.87 50.40 31.90
N LEU A 5 -12.26 50.44 30.70
CA LEU A 5 -12.45 49.43 29.64
C LEU A 5 -11.44 48.31 29.90
N ALA A 6 -11.93 47.16 30.35
CA ALA A 6 -11.08 45.98 30.51
C ALA A 6 -10.90 45.28 29.14
N LEU A 7 -9.69 45.35 28.58
CA LEU A 7 -9.32 44.57 27.39
C LEU A 7 -9.01 43.14 27.82
N LEU A 8 -9.87 42.18 27.46
CA LEU A 8 -9.60 40.77 27.60
C LEU A 8 -8.68 40.32 26.44
N PHE A 9 -7.40 40.05 26.75
CA PHE A 9 -6.49 39.42 25.82
C PHE A 9 -6.79 37.91 25.81
N PHE A 10 -7.38 37.40 24.71
CA PHE A 10 -7.47 35.96 24.45
C PHE A 10 -6.12 35.48 23.95
N ILE A 11 -5.33 34.82 24.81
CA ILE A 11 -4.11 34.12 24.39
C ILE A 11 -4.54 32.83 23.73
N LEU A 12 -4.52 32.79 22.39
CA LEU A 12 -4.67 31.58 21.59
C LEU A 12 -3.39 30.76 21.75
N THR A 13 -3.33 29.85 22.71
CA THR A 13 -2.26 28.88 22.79
C THR A 13 -2.44 27.85 21.67
N THR A 14 -1.72 28.03 20.56
CA THR A 14 -1.55 26.98 19.56
C THR A 14 -0.69 25.88 20.16
N PHE A 15 -1.31 24.80 20.54
CA PHE A 15 -0.58 23.55 20.85
C PHE A 15 0.01 23.04 19.54
N PHE A 16 1.29 23.28 19.29
CA PHE A 16 2.06 22.52 18.33
C PHE A 16 2.21 21.11 18.89
N VAL A 17 1.41 20.18 18.40
CA VAL A 17 1.69 18.76 18.56
C VAL A 17 2.94 18.51 17.70
N ASN A 18 4.10 18.43 18.37
CA ASN A 18 5.37 18.01 17.75
C ASN A 18 5.26 16.51 17.37
N GLY A 19 4.46 16.17 16.35
CA GLY A 19 4.56 14.88 15.70
C GLY A 19 5.95 14.80 15.03
N ARG A 20 6.64 13.67 15.16
CA ARG A 20 7.89 13.46 14.43
C ARG A 20 7.58 13.54 12.94
N ALA A 21 8.43 14.26 12.18
CA ALA A 21 8.30 14.39 10.74
C ALA A 21 8.30 13.01 10.06
N LEU A 22 7.44 12.84 9.07
CA LEU A 22 7.41 11.62 8.27
C LEU A 22 8.69 11.52 7.44
N TYR A 23 9.27 10.32 7.38
CA TYR A 23 10.28 10.08 6.36
C TYR A 23 9.62 10.17 5.00
N SER A 24 10.15 11.04 4.16
CA SER A 24 9.75 11.16 2.77
C SER A 24 10.92 11.63 1.92
N LYS A 25 10.89 11.27 0.63
CA LYS A 25 11.89 11.68 -0.34
C LYS A 25 11.27 11.79 -1.72
N ALA A 26 11.71 12.79 -2.48
CA ALA A 26 11.31 13.00 -3.85
C ALA A 26 12.47 12.72 -4.83
N TYR A 27 12.11 12.29 -6.04
CA TYR A 27 12.98 11.99 -7.17
C TYR A 27 12.44 12.70 -8.41
N GLY A 28 13.32 13.24 -9.24
CA GLY A 28 12.95 13.97 -10.45
C GLY A 28 12.73 15.47 -10.20
N ASN A 29 12.25 16.15 -11.25
CA ASN A 29 11.97 17.58 -11.21
C ASN A 29 10.56 17.83 -10.66
N SER A 30 10.41 18.80 -9.74
CA SER A 30 9.13 19.19 -9.13
C SER A 30 8.11 19.74 -10.13
N ASP A 31 8.54 20.20 -11.31
CA ASP A 31 7.66 20.68 -12.36
C ASP A 31 6.98 19.56 -13.16
N ASN A 32 7.47 18.32 -12.99
CA ASN A 32 6.92 17.13 -13.65
C ASN A 32 5.64 16.64 -12.94
N PRO A 33 4.80 15.85 -13.65
CA PRO A 33 3.63 15.22 -13.04
C PRO A 33 3.99 14.40 -11.80
N ALA A 34 3.34 14.71 -10.68
CA ALA A 34 3.63 14.09 -9.40
C ALA A 34 3.03 12.68 -9.29
N ILE A 35 3.84 11.77 -8.75
CA ILE A 35 3.45 10.41 -8.34
C ILE A 35 3.76 10.25 -6.85
N ILE A 36 2.81 9.77 -6.05
CA ILE A 36 3.05 9.39 -4.65
C ILE A 36 2.88 7.88 -4.53
N PHE A 37 3.94 7.19 -4.08
CA PHE A 37 3.89 5.76 -3.80
C PHE A 37 3.50 5.50 -2.34
N ILE A 38 2.47 4.69 -2.14
CA ILE A 38 1.92 4.30 -0.84
C ILE A 38 2.21 2.81 -0.62
N HIS A 39 3.11 2.51 0.29
CA HIS A 39 3.63 1.17 0.53
C HIS A 39 2.62 0.21 1.17
N GLY A 40 2.88 -1.09 1.07
CA GLY A 40 2.13 -2.16 1.73
C GLY A 40 2.24 -2.13 3.26
N GLY A 41 1.57 -3.05 3.95
CA GLY A 41 1.60 -3.11 5.44
C GLY A 41 0.32 -3.71 6.04
N PRO A 42 -0.09 -3.35 7.26
CA PRO A 42 0.73 -2.64 8.27
C PRO A 42 2.06 -3.34 8.56
N SER A 43 3.04 -2.60 9.08
CA SER A 43 4.44 -3.00 9.27
C SER A 43 5.29 -2.96 7.97
N GLY A 44 4.85 -2.16 6.97
CA GLY A 44 5.60 -1.97 5.72
C GLY A 44 6.54 -0.76 5.75
N ASN A 45 7.15 -0.49 4.61
CA ASN A 45 7.88 0.73 4.31
C ASN A 45 8.11 0.84 2.79
N SER A 46 8.65 1.97 2.35
CA SER A 46 8.88 2.24 0.93
C SER A 46 10.27 1.84 0.42
N THR A 47 11.16 1.30 1.27
CA THR A 47 12.59 1.13 0.96
C THR A 47 12.88 0.33 -0.30
N LEU A 48 12.14 -0.76 -0.55
CA LEU A 48 12.35 -1.59 -1.73
C LEU A 48 11.94 -0.86 -3.02
N PHE A 49 10.79 -0.17 -3.03
CA PHE A 49 10.36 0.64 -4.17
C PHE A 49 11.32 1.83 -4.38
N GLU A 50 11.72 2.48 -3.30
CA GLU A 50 12.66 3.60 -3.35
C GLU A 50 14.00 3.21 -3.97
N ALA A 51 14.54 2.07 -3.52
CA ALA A 51 15.83 1.56 -4.01
C ALA A 51 15.81 1.12 -5.47
N THR A 52 14.68 0.59 -5.94
CA THR A 52 14.64 -0.06 -7.24
C THR A 52 13.91 0.75 -8.31
N THR A 53 12.87 1.52 -7.98
CA THR A 53 11.90 2.00 -8.96
C THR A 53 11.67 3.50 -8.94
N ALA A 54 11.91 4.18 -7.80
CA ALA A 54 11.64 5.62 -7.70
C ALA A 54 12.46 6.44 -8.70
N GLN A 55 13.78 6.23 -8.78
CA GLN A 55 14.64 6.95 -9.74
C GLN A 55 14.31 6.56 -11.20
N PRO A 56 14.19 5.28 -11.59
CA PRO A 56 13.77 4.92 -12.95
C PRO A 56 12.44 5.54 -13.41
N LEU A 57 11.45 5.69 -12.52
CA LEU A 57 10.23 6.43 -12.84
C LEU A 57 10.49 7.94 -13.00
N ALA A 58 11.33 8.53 -12.16
CA ALA A 58 11.72 9.93 -12.27
C ALA A 58 12.45 10.21 -13.61
N ASP A 59 13.29 9.28 -14.07
CA ASP A 59 13.99 9.36 -15.35
C ASP A 59 13.03 9.31 -16.55
N LYS A 60 11.79 8.82 -16.33
CA LYS A 60 10.69 8.90 -17.31
C LYS A 60 9.96 10.24 -17.31
N GLY A 61 10.42 11.22 -16.55
CA GLY A 61 9.84 12.57 -16.50
C GLY A 61 8.70 12.70 -15.50
N PHE A 62 8.77 11.98 -14.37
CA PHE A 62 7.83 12.13 -13.25
C PHE A 62 8.52 12.73 -12.03
N TYR A 63 7.72 13.38 -11.17
CA TYR A 63 8.12 13.77 -9.82
C TYR A 63 7.64 12.72 -8.84
N VAL A 64 8.52 11.80 -8.43
CA VAL A 64 8.16 10.61 -7.66
C VAL A 64 8.46 10.81 -6.20
N ILE A 65 7.43 10.80 -5.36
CA ILE A 65 7.51 10.92 -3.93
C ILE A 65 7.28 9.55 -3.28
N VAL A 66 8.18 9.15 -2.41
CA VAL A 66 8.05 8.00 -1.51
C VAL A 66 8.00 8.48 -0.08
N TYR A 67 7.27 7.80 0.78
CA TYR A 67 7.24 8.06 2.22
C TYR A 67 6.96 6.78 2.99
N ASP A 68 7.31 6.76 4.25
CA ASP A 68 6.90 5.72 5.18
C ASP A 68 5.77 6.27 6.05
N ARG A 69 4.64 5.53 6.20
CA ARG A 69 3.53 5.97 7.05
C ARG A 69 3.97 6.08 8.51
N ARG A 70 3.28 6.90 9.28
CA ARG A 70 3.55 7.13 10.71
C ARG A 70 3.63 5.83 11.49
N GLY A 71 4.65 5.72 12.33
CA GLY A 71 4.93 4.51 13.12
C GLY A 71 5.54 3.35 12.32
N GLU A 72 5.70 3.46 11.01
CA GLU A 72 6.23 2.42 10.14
C GLU A 72 7.57 2.84 9.50
N GLY A 73 8.42 1.87 9.20
CA GLY A 73 9.69 2.11 8.53
C GLY A 73 10.56 3.12 9.26
N ARG A 74 10.95 4.18 8.54
CA ARG A 74 11.79 5.29 9.02
C ARG A 74 10.98 6.41 9.68
N SER A 75 9.66 6.35 9.64
CA SER A 75 8.73 7.30 10.29
C SER A 75 8.36 6.85 11.70
N MET A 76 9.35 6.47 12.51
CA MET A 76 9.13 5.94 13.86
C MET A 76 8.42 6.97 14.75
N ASP A 77 7.23 6.58 15.25
CA ASP A 77 6.41 7.37 16.16
C ASP A 77 5.70 6.44 17.15
N SER A 78 6.01 6.56 18.43
CA SER A 78 5.42 5.74 19.49
C SER A 78 3.95 6.08 19.78
N THR A 79 3.47 7.22 19.25
CA THR A 79 2.09 7.68 19.42
C THR A 79 1.20 7.34 18.23
N ALA A 80 1.76 6.68 17.19
CA ALA A 80 1.03 6.28 16.01
C ALA A 80 -0.16 5.39 16.34
N THR A 81 -1.29 5.70 15.73
CA THR A 81 -2.56 4.95 15.91
C THR A 81 -2.76 3.87 14.86
N PHE A 82 -2.04 3.95 13.76
CA PHE A 82 -2.10 3.05 12.59
C PHE A 82 -3.48 2.96 11.92
N THR A 83 -4.37 3.93 12.16
CA THR A 83 -5.71 3.98 11.54
C THR A 83 -5.65 4.51 10.11
N TYR A 84 -6.69 4.22 9.31
CA TYR A 84 -6.84 4.86 8.00
C TYR A 84 -6.93 6.38 8.09
N ARG A 85 -7.58 6.90 9.14
CA ARG A 85 -7.65 8.35 9.36
C ARG A 85 -6.26 8.96 9.52
N GLU A 86 -5.37 8.32 10.29
CA GLU A 86 -3.99 8.77 10.46
C GLU A 86 -3.23 8.69 9.12
N ALA A 87 -3.34 7.57 8.39
CA ALA A 87 -2.70 7.42 7.07
C ALA A 87 -3.19 8.47 6.04
N ILE A 88 -4.46 8.88 6.11
CA ILE A 88 -5.02 9.96 5.29
C ILE A 88 -4.43 11.33 5.70
N THR A 89 -4.25 11.56 7.00
CA THR A 89 -3.60 12.78 7.52
C THR A 89 -2.14 12.84 7.08
N ASP A 90 -1.41 11.74 7.19
CA ASP A 90 -0.02 11.63 6.72
C ASP A 90 0.09 11.96 5.22
N LEU A 91 -0.83 11.44 4.41
CA LEU A 91 -0.80 11.73 2.98
C LEU A 91 -1.08 13.22 2.68
N ASN A 92 -1.97 13.89 3.44
CA ASN A 92 -2.13 15.33 3.33
C ASN A 92 -0.86 16.10 3.74
N GLU A 93 -0.12 15.64 4.76
CA GLU A 93 1.18 16.20 5.15
C GLU A 93 2.18 16.08 4.00
N ILE A 94 2.23 14.94 3.29
CA ILE A 94 3.08 14.75 2.10
C ILE A 94 2.71 15.77 0.99
N TYR A 95 1.41 15.94 0.68
CA TYR A 95 0.97 16.96 -0.29
C TYR A 95 1.43 18.37 0.09
N GLN A 96 1.36 18.73 1.36
CA GLN A 96 1.82 20.03 1.87
C GLN A 96 3.34 20.17 1.81
N THR A 97 4.09 19.15 2.27
CA THR A 97 5.56 19.16 2.31
C THR A 97 6.17 19.36 0.91
N TYR A 98 5.57 18.76 -0.11
CA TYR A 98 6.06 18.86 -1.49
C TYR A 98 5.31 19.90 -2.34
N HIS A 99 4.42 20.71 -1.75
CA HIS A 99 3.62 21.74 -2.42
C HIS A 99 2.85 21.22 -3.64
N ILE A 100 2.26 20.03 -3.51
CA ILE A 100 1.57 19.34 -4.60
C ILE A 100 0.07 19.67 -4.55
N GLY A 101 -0.49 20.18 -5.66
CA GLY A 101 -1.94 20.38 -5.80
C GLY A 101 -2.67 19.08 -6.14
N LYS A 102 -2.10 18.28 -7.06
CA LYS A 102 -2.63 16.99 -7.51
C LYS A 102 -1.50 15.99 -7.79
N ALA A 103 -1.75 14.70 -7.52
CA ALA A 103 -0.81 13.63 -7.83
C ALA A 103 -1.53 12.39 -8.38
N THR A 104 -0.79 11.55 -9.07
CA THR A 104 -1.15 10.14 -9.28
C THR A 104 -0.75 9.36 -8.03
N LEU A 105 -1.69 8.59 -7.47
CA LEU A 105 -1.41 7.72 -6.33
C LEU A 105 -1.16 6.29 -6.82
N ILE A 106 -0.03 5.71 -6.43
CA ILE A 106 0.26 4.29 -6.62
C ILE A 106 0.15 3.61 -5.26
N GLY A 107 -0.91 2.82 -5.06
CA GLY A 107 -1.10 2.05 -3.83
C GLY A 107 -0.66 0.60 -4.03
N HIS A 108 0.34 0.14 -3.26
CA HIS A 108 0.80 -1.24 -3.26
C HIS A 108 0.24 -2.01 -2.07
N SER A 109 -0.31 -3.21 -2.29
CA SER A 109 -0.79 -4.09 -1.22
C SER A 109 -1.79 -3.34 -0.30
N PHE A 110 -1.58 -3.31 1.00
CA PHE A 110 -2.37 -2.52 1.96
C PHE A 110 -2.44 -1.02 1.60
N GLY A 111 -1.38 -0.47 0.99
CA GLY A 111 -1.38 0.91 0.48
C GLY A 111 -2.47 1.19 -0.56
N GLY A 112 -2.98 0.15 -1.22
CA GLY A 112 -4.14 0.26 -2.13
C GLY A 112 -5.42 0.65 -1.41
N LEU A 113 -5.65 0.14 -0.19
CA LEU A 113 -6.78 0.54 0.66
C LEU A 113 -6.66 1.99 1.08
N VAL A 114 -5.47 2.40 1.58
CA VAL A 114 -5.19 3.80 1.95
C VAL A 114 -5.41 4.75 0.77
N ALA A 115 -4.83 4.42 -0.40
CA ALA A 115 -4.97 5.23 -1.61
C ALA A 115 -6.43 5.34 -2.06
N THR A 116 -7.20 4.23 -2.00
CA THR A 116 -8.62 4.22 -2.36
C THR A 116 -9.45 5.08 -1.41
N LEU A 117 -9.24 4.97 -0.10
CA LEU A 117 -9.97 5.76 0.90
C LEU A 117 -9.62 7.24 0.79
N TYR A 118 -8.33 7.56 0.62
CA TYR A 118 -7.88 8.93 0.38
C TYR A 118 -8.55 9.54 -0.86
N THR A 119 -8.51 8.83 -1.99
CA THR A 119 -9.14 9.27 -3.23
C THR A 119 -10.66 9.43 -3.07
N GLY A 120 -11.28 8.57 -2.26
CA GLY A 120 -12.71 8.66 -1.90
C GLY A 120 -13.07 9.96 -1.18
N GLN A 121 -12.17 10.46 -0.35
CA GLN A 121 -12.34 11.66 0.46
C GLN A 121 -11.89 12.94 -0.28
N TYR A 122 -10.82 12.86 -1.09
CA TYR A 122 -10.20 14.01 -1.79
C TYR A 122 -10.01 13.73 -3.29
N PRO A 123 -11.08 13.43 -4.05
CA PRO A 123 -10.95 13.10 -5.47
C PRO A 123 -10.36 14.25 -6.30
N GLU A 124 -10.53 15.49 -5.87
CA GLU A 124 -9.97 16.68 -6.51
C GLU A 124 -8.44 16.76 -6.43
N LYS A 125 -7.81 16.08 -5.46
CA LYS A 125 -6.35 16.03 -5.28
C LYS A 125 -5.70 14.89 -6.07
N VAL A 126 -6.48 14.01 -6.71
CA VAL A 126 -5.97 12.82 -7.36
C VAL A 126 -6.18 12.89 -8.87
N ASN A 127 -5.08 12.86 -9.62
CA ASN A 127 -5.11 12.78 -11.09
C ASN A 127 -5.56 11.38 -11.55
N SER A 128 -4.99 10.36 -10.93
CA SER A 128 -5.34 8.96 -11.16
C SER A 128 -4.96 8.11 -9.95
N LEU A 129 -5.67 7.00 -9.78
CA LEU A 129 -5.39 5.98 -8.77
C LEU A 129 -4.94 4.71 -9.47
N ILE A 130 -3.74 4.22 -9.13
CA ILE A 130 -3.16 2.99 -9.64
C ILE A 130 -3.05 1.98 -8.51
N LEU A 131 -3.73 0.86 -8.68
CA LEU A 131 -3.72 -0.28 -7.76
C LEU A 131 -2.65 -1.28 -8.22
N ALA A 132 -1.53 -1.33 -7.53
CA ALA A 132 -0.36 -2.17 -7.87
C ALA A 132 -0.26 -3.37 -6.92
N GLY A 133 -0.70 -4.57 -7.31
CA GLY A 133 -0.80 -5.72 -6.41
C GLY A 133 -1.59 -5.36 -5.15
N ALA A 134 -2.59 -4.50 -5.29
CA ALA A 134 -3.23 -3.81 -4.19
C ALA A 134 -4.35 -4.63 -3.55
N LEU A 135 -4.44 -4.60 -2.23
CA LEU A 135 -5.65 -5.05 -1.53
C LEU A 135 -6.78 -4.06 -1.80
N PHE A 136 -7.97 -4.58 -2.11
CA PHE A 136 -9.21 -3.81 -2.25
C PHE A 136 -10.41 -4.50 -1.58
N SER A 137 -10.26 -5.77 -1.19
CA SER A 137 -11.17 -6.52 -0.34
C SER A 137 -10.34 -7.46 0.53
N GLN A 138 -10.06 -7.04 1.76
CA GLN A 138 -9.13 -7.74 2.65
C GLN A 138 -9.63 -9.14 3.01
N GLN A 139 -10.88 -9.25 3.45
CA GLN A 139 -11.41 -10.54 3.89
C GLN A 139 -11.51 -11.56 2.74
N GLU A 140 -11.81 -11.11 1.52
CA GLU A 140 -11.79 -12.01 0.34
C GLU A 140 -10.40 -12.56 0.07
N THR A 141 -9.36 -11.72 0.24
CA THR A 141 -7.96 -12.14 0.10
C THR A 141 -7.59 -13.18 1.15
N TYR A 142 -7.92 -12.95 2.41
CA TYR A 142 -7.63 -13.92 3.48
C TYR A 142 -8.36 -15.25 3.25
N ASN A 143 -9.65 -15.20 2.91
CA ASN A 143 -10.43 -16.37 2.57
C ASN A 143 -9.83 -17.14 1.38
N HIS A 144 -9.30 -16.43 0.37
CA HIS A 144 -8.66 -17.05 -0.77
C HIS A 144 -7.34 -17.74 -0.38
N ILE A 145 -6.50 -17.08 0.40
CA ILE A 145 -5.25 -17.65 0.90
C ILE A 145 -5.53 -18.97 1.63
N LEU A 146 -6.44 -18.97 2.61
CA LEU A 146 -6.76 -20.18 3.40
C LEU A 146 -7.29 -21.31 2.54
N ARG A 147 -8.22 -21.03 1.61
CA ARG A 147 -8.74 -22.04 0.68
C ARG A 147 -7.64 -22.63 -0.21
N SER A 148 -6.76 -21.77 -0.75
CA SER A 148 -5.69 -22.19 -1.65
C SER A 148 -4.64 -23.05 -0.92
N VAL A 149 -4.24 -22.64 0.29
CA VAL A 149 -3.30 -23.40 1.11
C VAL A 149 -3.90 -24.74 1.54
N ARG A 150 -5.17 -24.74 1.97
CA ARG A 150 -5.90 -25.97 2.29
C ARG A 150 -5.90 -26.95 1.12
N GLN A 151 -6.19 -26.48 -0.09
CA GLN A 151 -6.16 -27.33 -1.29
C GLN A 151 -4.77 -27.89 -1.57
N ILE A 152 -3.70 -27.10 -1.39
CA ILE A 152 -2.32 -27.57 -1.55
C ILE A 152 -2.01 -28.70 -0.58
N TYR A 153 -2.35 -28.55 0.70
CA TYR A 153 -2.08 -29.56 1.73
C TYR A 153 -2.93 -30.80 1.57
N GLN A 154 -4.20 -30.66 1.15
CA GLN A 154 -5.05 -31.80 0.80
C GLN A 154 -4.47 -32.61 -0.38
N THR A 155 -3.99 -31.94 -1.43
CA THR A 155 -3.38 -32.60 -2.60
C THR A 155 -2.08 -33.35 -2.20
N ARG A 156 -1.36 -32.86 -1.19
CA ARG A 156 -0.15 -33.50 -0.65
C ARG A 156 -0.45 -34.56 0.42
N ASN A 157 -1.70 -34.75 0.81
CA ASN A 157 -2.14 -35.57 1.93
C ASN A 157 -1.44 -35.22 3.27
N ASP A 158 -1.10 -33.95 3.46
CA ASP A 158 -0.41 -33.46 4.66
C ASP A 158 -1.41 -33.09 5.77
N THR A 159 -1.78 -34.07 6.56
CA THR A 159 -2.74 -33.90 7.66
C THR A 159 -2.21 -33.05 8.81
N PHE A 160 -0.89 -32.94 8.95
CA PHE A 160 -0.27 -32.10 9.97
C PHE A 160 -0.43 -30.61 9.61
N LEU A 161 -0.07 -30.23 8.38
CA LEU A 161 -0.20 -28.86 7.92
C LEU A 161 -1.66 -28.42 7.73
N LEU A 162 -2.58 -29.35 7.49
CA LEU A 162 -4.02 -29.02 7.48
C LEU A 162 -4.51 -28.52 8.84
N LYS A 163 -3.95 -29.02 9.95
CA LYS A 163 -4.30 -28.51 11.30
C LYS A 163 -3.90 -27.03 11.48
N GLU A 164 -2.76 -26.59 10.90
CA GLU A 164 -2.37 -25.19 10.96
C GLU A 164 -3.41 -24.28 10.27
N VAL A 165 -3.98 -24.73 9.14
CA VAL A 165 -5.06 -24.01 8.46
C VAL A 165 -6.31 -23.94 9.34
N ASP A 166 -6.68 -25.09 9.97
CA ASP A 166 -7.84 -25.14 10.88
C ASP A 166 -7.66 -24.23 12.09
N GLU A 167 -6.45 -24.12 12.63
CA GLU A 167 -6.13 -23.22 13.74
C GLU A 167 -6.33 -21.75 13.33
N VAL A 168 -5.81 -21.35 12.15
CA VAL A 168 -5.98 -19.98 11.65
C VAL A 168 -7.46 -19.67 11.36
N GLU A 169 -8.22 -20.61 10.79
CA GLU A 169 -9.65 -20.42 10.49
C GLU A 169 -10.52 -20.24 11.74
N ARG A 170 -10.10 -20.76 12.90
CA ARG A 170 -10.81 -20.60 14.18
C ARG A 170 -10.55 -19.26 14.87
N LEU A 171 -9.49 -18.53 14.46
CA LEU A 171 -9.19 -17.22 15.02
C LEU A 171 -10.29 -16.20 14.68
N ASP A 172 -10.48 -15.24 15.57
CA ASP A 172 -11.34 -14.08 15.25
C ASP A 172 -10.73 -13.31 14.06
N LYS A 173 -11.53 -13.17 13.01
CA LYS A 173 -11.13 -12.53 11.76
C LYS A 173 -10.76 -11.05 11.93
N ASN A 174 -11.22 -10.42 13.01
CA ASN A 174 -10.93 -9.02 13.34
C ASN A 174 -9.67 -8.86 14.19
N THR A 175 -8.71 -9.79 14.09
CA THR A 175 -7.47 -9.77 14.87
C THR A 175 -6.22 -9.75 13.99
N ALA A 176 -5.14 -9.20 14.53
CA ALA A 176 -3.83 -9.21 13.91
C ALA A 176 -3.28 -10.64 13.77
N GLU A 177 -3.62 -11.52 14.70
CA GLU A 177 -3.24 -12.94 14.73
C GLU A 177 -3.82 -13.68 13.54
N TYR A 178 -5.13 -13.49 13.25
CA TYR A 178 -5.78 -14.08 12.07
C TYR A 178 -5.09 -13.63 10.77
N ARG A 179 -4.90 -12.29 10.63
CA ARG A 179 -4.18 -11.75 9.48
C ARG A 179 -2.78 -12.34 9.35
N LYS A 180 -2.03 -12.38 10.45
CA LYS A 180 -0.67 -12.93 10.47
C LYS A 180 -0.67 -14.40 10.04
N GLY A 181 -1.56 -15.21 10.59
CA GLY A 181 -1.70 -16.62 10.22
C GLY A 181 -1.97 -16.81 8.72
N CYS A 182 -2.86 -16.03 8.13
CA CYS A 182 -3.11 -16.07 6.68
C CYS A 182 -1.84 -15.77 5.86
N PHE A 183 -1.09 -14.71 6.19
CA PHE A 183 0.11 -14.34 5.45
C PHE A 183 1.30 -15.27 5.73
N ASP A 184 1.43 -15.83 6.93
CA ASP A 184 2.43 -16.85 7.24
C ASP A 184 2.20 -18.12 6.39
N LEU A 185 0.96 -18.56 6.29
CA LEU A 185 0.58 -19.70 5.43
C LEU A 185 0.84 -19.40 3.96
N ALA A 186 0.55 -18.16 3.48
CA ALA A 186 0.88 -17.75 2.13
C ALA A 186 2.40 -17.79 1.88
N GLY A 187 3.20 -17.26 2.83
CA GLY A 187 4.67 -17.28 2.75
C GLY A 187 5.25 -18.70 2.75
N LYS A 188 4.75 -19.59 3.63
CA LYS A 188 5.16 -21.00 3.67
C LYS A 188 4.88 -21.76 2.36
N ASN A 189 4.00 -21.25 1.51
CA ASN A 189 3.60 -21.88 0.25
C ASN A 189 4.05 -21.06 -0.98
N ASP A 190 5.07 -20.22 -0.83
CA ASP A 190 5.75 -19.48 -1.90
C ASP A 190 4.79 -18.57 -2.71
N PHE A 191 3.73 -17.99 -2.05
CA PHE A 191 2.76 -17.15 -2.75
C PHE A 191 3.33 -15.83 -3.25
N PHE A 192 4.50 -15.43 -2.71
CA PHE A 192 5.19 -14.19 -3.05
C PHE A 192 6.46 -14.40 -3.85
N ASP A 193 6.84 -15.67 -4.13
CA ASP A 193 8.10 -15.99 -4.77
C ASP A 193 7.92 -16.13 -6.29
N MET A 194 8.83 -15.52 -7.04
CA MET A 194 8.87 -15.68 -8.49
C MET A 194 9.36 -17.11 -8.83
N PRO A 195 8.57 -17.90 -9.56
CA PRO A 195 9.02 -19.22 -9.99
C PRO A 195 10.29 -19.17 -10.84
N THR A 196 10.44 -18.12 -11.66
CA THR A 196 11.59 -17.95 -12.56
C THR A 196 12.06 -16.50 -12.50
N PRO A 197 12.86 -16.09 -11.48
CA PRO A 197 13.35 -14.74 -11.38
C PRO A 197 14.18 -14.32 -12.60
N THR A 198 13.94 -13.11 -13.10
CA THR A 198 14.73 -12.55 -14.20
C THR A 198 16.13 -12.14 -13.73
N ILE A 199 17.08 -12.00 -14.65
CA ILE A 199 18.43 -11.48 -14.36
C ILE A 199 18.31 -10.09 -13.69
N LEU A 200 17.44 -9.22 -14.21
CA LEU A 200 17.23 -7.88 -13.66
C LEU A 200 16.62 -7.94 -12.25
N SER A 201 15.58 -8.75 -12.03
CA SER A 201 14.96 -8.91 -10.70
C SER A 201 15.97 -9.40 -9.66
N ASN A 202 16.77 -10.42 -10.00
CA ASN A 202 17.84 -10.92 -9.14
C ASN A 202 18.88 -9.83 -8.83
N LYS A 203 19.34 -9.09 -9.83
CA LYS A 203 20.27 -7.98 -9.67
C LYS A 203 19.71 -6.92 -8.72
N LEU A 204 18.47 -6.44 -8.96
CA LEU A 204 17.83 -5.41 -8.15
C LEU A 204 17.65 -5.86 -6.69
N ARG A 205 17.26 -7.11 -6.46
CA ARG A 205 17.11 -7.67 -5.11
C ARG A 205 18.46 -7.83 -4.41
N GLN A 206 19.51 -8.20 -5.13
CA GLN A 206 20.86 -8.30 -4.58
C GLN A 206 21.42 -6.92 -4.23
N GLU A 207 21.31 -5.94 -5.13
CA GLU A 207 21.71 -4.55 -4.90
C GLU A 207 20.96 -3.93 -3.70
N TYR A 208 19.65 -4.20 -3.59
CA TYR A 208 18.87 -3.79 -2.44
C TYR A 208 19.42 -4.41 -1.15
N LYS A 209 19.63 -5.73 -1.11
CA LYS A 209 20.11 -6.45 0.09
C LYS A 209 21.49 -6.00 0.55
N SER A 210 22.37 -5.61 -0.37
CA SER A 210 23.72 -5.10 -0.07
C SER A 210 23.79 -3.58 0.12
N GLY A 211 22.70 -2.88 -0.17
CA GLY A 211 22.66 -1.41 -0.15
C GLY A 211 22.15 -0.81 1.15
N LYS A 212 22.34 0.52 1.27
CA LYS A 212 21.89 1.30 2.43
C LYS A 212 20.40 1.22 2.73
N PHE A 213 19.57 0.96 1.73
CA PHE A 213 18.12 0.86 1.92
C PHE A 213 17.72 -0.37 2.71
N TYR A 214 18.48 -1.46 2.62
CA TYR A 214 18.19 -2.67 3.38
C TYR A 214 18.39 -2.48 4.88
N THR A 215 19.42 -1.73 5.28
CA THR A 215 19.67 -1.41 6.70
C THR A 215 18.59 -0.55 7.33
N THR A 216 17.84 0.17 6.51
CA THR A 216 16.69 1.00 6.93
C THR A 216 15.33 0.33 6.67
N ASN A 217 15.31 -0.94 6.26
CA ASN A 217 14.08 -1.72 6.11
C ASN A 217 13.55 -2.18 7.48
N ILE A 218 13.10 -1.21 8.25
CA ILE A 218 12.59 -1.44 9.61
C ILE A 218 11.16 -1.98 9.54
N ARG A 219 10.87 -3.03 10.31
CA ARG A 219 9.53 -3.58 10.48
C ARG A 219 9.02 -3.30 11.89
N ASN A 220 7.85 -2.72 11.99
CA ASN A 220 7.18 -2.51 13.28
C ASN A 220 6.14 -3.60 13.51
N ASN A 221 6.48 -4.61 14.31
CA ASN A 221 5.60 -5.74 14.58
C ASN A 221 4.34 -5.36 15.39
N GLN A 222 4.34 -4.19 16.06
CA GLN A 222 3.16 -3.68 16.75
C GLN A 222 2.16 -3.00 15.80
N ALA A 223 2.59 -2.58 14.61
CA ALA A 223 1.72 -1.89 13.67
C ALA A 223 0.44 -2.67 13.30
N PRO A 224 0.49 -3.97 12.96
CA PRO A 224 -0.74 -4.74 12.72
C PRO A 224 -1.61 -4.87 13.97
N VAL A 225 -1.01 -5.07 15.14
CA VAL A 225 -1.73 -5.23 16.43
C VAL A 225 -2.50 -3.95 16.75
N LEU A 226 -1.82 -2.81 16.65
CA LEU A 226 -2.44 -1.51 16.93
C LEU A 226 -3.45 -1.11 15.85
N PHE A 227 -3.23 -1.47 14.57
CA PHE A 227 -4.23 -1.29 13.53
C PHE A 227 -5.54 -2.00 13.89
N TYR A 228 -5.50 -3.32 14.16
CA TYR A 228 -6.71 -4.08 14.49
C TYR A 228 -7.36 -3.66 15.82
N LYS A 229 -6.58 -3.10 16.75
CA LYS A 229 -7.09 -2.56 18.01
C LYS A 229 -7.80 -1.21 17.81
N ASN A 230 -7.25 -0.34 16.97
CA ASN A 230 -7.67 1.05 16.91
C ASN A 230 -8.57 1.36 15.70
N GLU A 231 -8.52 0.52 14.64
CA GLU A 231 -9.29 0.74 13.41
C GLU A 231 -10.59 -0.08 13.44
N ALA A 232 -11.72 0.65 13.37
CA ALA A 232 -13.04 0.01 13.31
C ALA A 232 -13.38 -0.60 11.95
N LEU A 233 -12.74 -0.10 10.87
CA LEU A 233 -12.95 -0.55 9.48
C LEU A 233 -11.89 -1.57 9.05
N ASN A 234 -11.50 -2.49 9.96
CA ASN A 234 -10.62 -3.58 9.55
C ASN A 234 -11.33 -4.56 8.58
N ASN A 235 -10.54 -5.32 7.82
CA ASN A 235 -11.03 -6.29 6.82
C ASN A 235 -12.01 -5.73 5.77
N ILE A 236 -11.87 -4.44 5.43
CA ILE A 236 -12.81 -3.71 4.56
C ILE A 236 -12.83 -4.24 3.11
N ASP A 237 -13.99 -4.02 2.47
CA ASP A 237 -14.18 -4.10 1.02
C ASP A 237 -14.33 -2.69 0.43
N THR A 238 -13.34 -2.26 -0.36
CA THR A 238 -13.35 -0.94 -1.01
C THR A 238 -13.93 -0.94 -2.42
N LYS A 239 -14.41 -2.07 -2.93
CA LYS A 239 -15.07 -2.15 -4.27
C LYS A 239 -16.20 -1.12 -4.43
N PRO A 240 -17.06 -0.87 -3.42
CA PRO A 240 -18.08 0.19 -3.53
C PRO A 240 -17.49 1.59 -3.68
N VAL A 241 -16.37 1.88 -2.99
CA VAL A 241 -15.66 3.17 -3.12
C VAL A 241 -15.10 3.33 -4.53
N LEU A 242 -14.39 2.32 -5.03
CA LEU A 242 -13.81 2.31 -6.38
C LEU A 242 -14.90 2.51 -7.47
N LYS A 243 -16.05 1.85 -7.35
CA LYS A 243 -17.18 2.04 -8.28
C LYS A 243 -17.70 3.49 -8.25
N ARG A 244 -17.83 4.09 -7.05
CA ARG A 244 -18.24 5.51 -6.93
C ARG A 244 -17.20 6.45 -7.54
N LEU A 245 -15.92 6.20 -7.34
CA LEU A 245 -14.83 6.99 -7.92
C LEU A 245 -14.87 6.96 -9.45
N ARG A 246 -15.01 5.76 -10.03
CA ARG A 246 -15.20 5.61 -11.47
C ARG A 246 -16.38 6.42 -12.00
N ASN A 247 -17.53 6.32 -11.34
CA ASN A 247 -18.74 7.04 -11.73
C ASN A 247 -18.58 8.57 -11.62
N LYS A 248 -17.65 9.04 -10.79
CA LYS A 248 -17.26 10.46 -10.68
C LYS A 248 -16.18 10.88 -11.68
N GLY A 249 -15.77 9.98 -12.58
CA GLY A 249 -14.77 10.27 -13.61
C GLY A 249 -13.31 10.22 -13.14
N VAL A 250 -13.04 9.70 -11.94
CA VAL A 250 -11.65 9.48 -11.49
C VAL A 250 -11.02 8.38 -12.33
N LYS A 251 -9.83 8.64 -12.88
CA LYS A 251 -9.08 7.64 -13.65
C LYS A 251 -8.55 6.56 -12.72
N LEU A 252 -9.01 5.32 -12.92
CA LEU A 252 -8.62 4.15 -12.14
C LEU A 252 -7.84 3.18 -13.01
N PHE A 253 -6.71 2.70 -12.52
CA PHE A 253 -5.87 1.69 -13.16
C PHE A 253 -5.53 0.58 -12.17
N ALA A 254 -5.28 -0.62 -12.68
CA ALA A 254 -4.89 -1.74 -11.84
C ALA A 254 -3.88 -2.64 -12.55
N VAL A 255 -2.80 -3.00 -11.86
CA VAL A 255 -1.76 -3.91 -12.35
C VAL A 255 -1.46 -4.96 -11.29
N TYR A 256 -1.45 -6.23 -11.71
CA TYR A 256 -1.20 -7.39 -10.85
C TYR A 256 -0.20 -8.33 -11.49
N GLY A 257 0.51 -9.09 -10.66
CA GLY A 257 1.37 -10.16 -11.14
C GLY A 257 0.56 -11.43 -11.44
N GLN A 258 0.88 -12.12 -12.53
CA GLN A 258 0.26 -13.40 -12.89
C GLN A 258 0.49 -14.48 -11.81
N GLN A 259 1.62 -14.42 -11.12
CA GLN A 259 2.03 -15.35 -10.06
C GLN A 259 1.76 -14.80 -8.64
N ASP A 260 1.06 -13.67 -8.53
CA ASP A 260 0.60 -13.17 -7.22
C ASP A 260 -0.59 -14.02 -6.73
N ARG A 261 -0.28 -15.00 -5.88
CA ARG A 261 -1.21 -16.05 -5.50
C ARG A 261 -2.12 -15.67 -4.32
N ILE A 262 -2.04 -14.43 -3.82
CA ILE A 262 -2.96 -13.97 -2.76
C ILE A 262 -4.31 -13.48 -3.30
N PHE A 263 -4.44 -13.28 -4.61
CA PHE A 263 -5.69 -12.84 -5.25
C PHE A 263 -6.35 -13.97 -6.03
N SER A 264 -7.64 -14.16 -5.82
CA SER A 264 -8.44 -15.10 -6.60
C SER A 264 -8.73 -14.58 -8.01
N THR A 265 -8.99 -15.49 -8.95
CA THR A 265 -9.47 -15.14 -10.30
C THR A 265 -10.73 -14.26 -10.24
N GLN A 266 -11.62 -14.50 -9.26
CA GLN A 266 -12.82 -13.68 -9.07
C GLN A 266 -12.46 -12.25 -8.67
N GLN A 267 -11.54 -12.05 -7.71
CA GLN A 267 -11.07 -10.72 -7.33
C GLN A 267 -10.45 -9.98 -8.52
N LEU A 268 -9.59 -10.64 -9.31
CA LEU A 268 -8.99 -10.04 -10.51
C LEU A 268 -10.04 -9.69 -11.57
N THR A 269 -11.08 -10.51 -11.70
CA THR A 269 -12.22 -10.23 -12.58
C THR A 269 -13.02 -9.03 -12.11
N ASP A 270 -13.27 -8.92 -10.81
CA ASP A 270 -14.03 -7.82 -10.23
C ASP A 270 -13.29 -6.50 -10.40
N ILE A 271 -11.99 -6.45 -10.05
CA ILE A 271 -11.22 -5.21 -10.22
C ILE A 271 -11.08 -4.81 -11.68
N LYS A 272 -10.90 -5.76 -12.61
CA LYS A 272 -10.89 -5.51 -14.06
C LYS A 272 -12.18 -4.86 -14.56
N ARG A 273 -13.34 -5.28 -14.04
CA ARG A 273 -14.64 -4.67 -14.36
C ARG A 273 -14.77 -3.27 -13.78
N ILE A 274 -14.19 -3.03 -12.59
CA ILE A 274 -14.28 -1.73 -11.91
C ILE A 274 -13.42 -0.69 -12.62
N VAL A 275 -12.17 -1.01 -13.01
CA VAL A 275 -11.26 -0.05 -13.64
C VAL A 275 -11.39 0.02 -15.15
N ASP A 276 -12.21 -0.81 -15.78
CA ASP A 276 -12.32 -1.09 -17.21
C ASP A 276 -11.17 -1.92 -17.78
N LYS A 277 -11.51 -2.70 -18.85
CA LYS A 277 -10.56 -3.64 -19.46
C LYS A 277 -9.28 -2.98 -19.95
N GLY A 278 -9.35 -1.77 -20.49
CA GLY A 278 -8.19 -1.01 -21.02
C GLY A 278 -7.26 -0.50 -19.92
N ASN A 279 -7.76 -0.39 -18.69
CA ASN A 279 -7.06 0.14 -17.53
C ASN A 279 -6.56 -0.98 -16.57
N PHE A 280 -6.69 -2.23 -16.99
CA PHE A 280 -6.27 -3.41 -16.21
C PHE A 280 -5.14 -4.16 -16.92
N LYS A 281 -4.08 -4.48 -16.18
CA LYS A 281 -2.95 -5.25 -16.70
C LYS A 281 -2.57 -6.38 -15.75
N ILE A 282 -2.34 -7.57 -16.31
CA ILE A 282 -1.59 -8.64 -15.67
C ILE A 282 -0.19 -8.66 -16.28
N ILE A 283 0.83 -8.76 -15.44
CA ILE A 283 2.23 -8.91 -15.83
C ILE A 283 2.64 -10.36 -15.61
N ASP A 284 3.11 -11.01 -16.68
CA ASP A 284 3.58 -12.39 -16.62
C ASP A 284 4.90 -12.51 -15.87
N ASN A 285 5.17 -13.70 -15.31
CA ASN A 285 6.34 -13.99 -14.50
C ASN A 285 6.60 -12.91 -13.44
N CYS A 286 5.56 -12.59 -12.68
CA CYS A 286 5.53 -11.49 -11.74
C CYS A 286 4.65 -11.85 -10.55
N THR A 287 5.14 -11.58 -9.35
CA THR A 287 4.41 -11.82 -8.10
C THR A 287 3.87 -10.51 -7.51
N HIS A 288 3.78 -10.46 -6.19
CA HIS A 288 3.26 -9.33 -5.42
C HIS A 288 4.12 -8.05 -5.54
N TYR A 289 5.43 -8.20 -5.80
CA TYR A 289 6.39 -7.08 -5.85
C TYR A 289 6.70 -6.65 -7.30
N LEU A 290 5.67 -6.29 -8.06
CA LEU A 290 5.71 -5.96 -9.48
C LEU A 290 6.86 -5.03 -9.88
N PHE A 291 7.11 -4.01 -9.05
CA PHE A 291 8.08 -2.94 -9.27
C PHE A 291 9.55 -3.40 -9.11
N VAL A 292 9.77 -4.64 -8.70
CA VAL A 292 11.10 -5.26 -8.68
C VAL A 292 11.14 -6.57 -9.47
N ASP A 293 10.04 -7.31 -9.52
CA ASP A 293 9.96 -8.55 -10.27
C ASP A 293 10.03 -8.31 -11.78
N GLN A 294 9.24 -7.35 -12.26
CA GLN A 294 9.15 -6.94 -13.66
C GLN A 294 9.17 -5.41 -13.74
N GLN A 295 10.26 -4.81 -13.23
CA GLN A 295 10.40 -3.36 -13.08
C GLN A 295 10.11 -2.61 -14.38
N GLN A 296 10.70 -3.04 -15.49
CA GLN A 296 10.53 -2.36 -16.78
C GLN A 296 9.08 -2.37 -17.24
N ALA A 297 8.44 -3.55 -17.24
CA ALA A 297 7.02 -3.69 -17.61
C ALA A 297 6.10 -2.90 -16.68
N PHE A 298 6.42 -2.83 -15.38
CA PHE A 298 5.69 -2.00 -14.43
C PHE A 298 5.79 -0.52 -14.80
N ILE A 299 7.00 0.00 -15.02
CA ILE A 299 7.24 1.41 -15.39
C ILE A 299 6.56 1.77 -16.71
N GLU A 300 6.65 0.93 -17.73
CA GLU A 300 6.02 1.15 -19.05
C GLU A 300 4.49 1.26 -18.94
N ASN A 301 3.85 0.43 -18.11
CA ASN A 301 2.41 0.54 -17.87
C ASN A 301 2.03 1.84 -17.15
N ILE A 302 2.82 2.24 -16.13
CA ILE A 302 2.60 3.52 -15.43
C ILE A 302 2.72 4.69 -16.42
N GLU A 303 3.81 4.71 -17.21
CA GLU A 303 4.06 5.75 -18.20
C GLU A 303 2.92 5.86 -19.22
N LYS A 304 2.47 4.73 -19.76
CA LYS A 304 1.36 4.67 -20.74
C LYS A 304 0.05 5.20 -20.18
N TRP A 305 -0.23 5.02 -18.89
CA TRP A 305 -1.50 5.41 -18.29
C TRP A 305 -1.58 6.87 -17.88
N ILE A 306 -0.45 7.48 -17.57
CA ILE A 306 -0.45 8.82 -16.97
C ILE A 306 0.23 9.91 -17.82
N LYS A 307 0.83 9.55 -18.94
CA LYS A 307 1.20 10.44 -20.05
C LYS A 307 0.12 10.44 -21.14
#